data_43eaabb90158ca7e40a74f051c1b7c33
#
_entry.id   43eaabb90158ca7e40a74f051c1b7c33
#
_cell.length_a   1.000
_cell.length_b   1.000
_cell.length_c   1.000
_cell.angle_alpha   90.00
_cell.angle_beta   90.00
_cell.angle_gamma   90.00
#
_symmetry.space_group_name_H-M   'P 1'
#
loop_
_entity.id
_entity.type
_entity.pdbx_description
1 polymer ?
#
loop_
_entity_poly.entity_id
_entity_poly.type
_entity_poly.pdbx_seq_one_letter_code
_entity_poly.pdbx_strand_id
1 'polypeptide(L)'
;MVATRYKTAFQLYPYAKVAAQDNAPLRHPVVIVGGGPIGLALALDLGLKGTPALVLDDHDGAGLGSKAICFAKRTLDIANRLGASQAMVDKGVVWNVGKVFHADHKVFDFNLQPEAGHRNPAFINLQQPYFEKYLVDAIHAAQADGAPIEIRGRNCATALENHGTYSTLTVDTPDGPYQLEADYLIACDGARSPLRDMMGLTFD
;
A
#
# COMPACT_ATOMS: atom_id res chain seq x y z
N MET A 1 9.02 16.95 -16.54
CA MET A 1 7.56 16.75 -16.41
C MET A 1 7.30 15.25 -16.53
N VAL A 2 7.23 14.53 -15.38
CA VAL A 2 6.90 13.10 -15.39
C VAL A 2 5.41 13.00 -15.73
N ALA A 3 5.11 12.65 -16.97
CA ALA A 3 3.73 12.44 -17.39
C ALA A 3 3.15 11.29 -16.58
N THR A 4 2.06 11.54 -15.88
CA THR A 4 1.31 10.51 -15.14
C THR A 4 0.93 9.39 -16.13
N ARG A 5 1.69 8.30 -16.14
CA ARG A 5 1.52 7.16 -17.06
C ARG A 5 0.25 6.35 -16.81
N TYR A 6 -0.45 6.60 -15.71
CA TYR A 6 -1.61 5.81 -15.30
C TYR A 6 -2.73 6.74 -14.84
N LYS A 7 -3.95 6.47 -15.32
CA LYS A 7 -5.15 7.10 -14.77
C LYS A 7 -5.42 6.53 -13.39
N THR A 8 -5.70 7.38 -12.41
CA THR A 8 -6.13 6.97 -11.07
C THR A 8 -7.62 6.60 -11.08
N ALA A 9 -7.98 5.53 -10.38
CA ALA A 9 -9.39 5.18 -10.12
C ALA A 9 -9.96 6.05 -9.00
N PHE A 10 -9.12 6.32 -7.97
CA PHE A 10 -9.42 7.19 -6.84
C PHE A 10 -8.21 8.06 -6.57
N GLN A 11 -8.39 9.38 -6.51
CA GLN A 11 -7.41 10.28 -5.97
C GLN A 11 -7.53 10.27 -4.44
N LEU A 12 -6.58 9.64 -3.76
CA LEU A 12 -6.66 9.34 -2.33
C LEU A 12 -5.74 10.24 -1.49
N TYR A 13 -4.61 10.64 -2.06
CA TYR A 13 -3.58 11.48 -1.43
C TYR A 13 -2.97 12.41 -2.47
N PRO A 14 -3.70 13.49 -2.85
CA PRO A 14 -3.25 14.43 -3.86
C PRO A 14 -1.91 15.06 -3.45
N TYR A 15 -1.11 15.43 -4.46
CA TYR A 15 0.12 16.14 -4.21
C TYR A 15 -0.14 17.43 -3.44
N ALA A 16 0.67 17.64 -2.40
CA ALA A 16 0.79 18.91 -1.70
C ALA A 16 2.26 19.18 -1.44
N LYS A 17 2.71 20.40 -1.74
CA LYS A 17 4.07 20.83 -1.41
C LYS A 17 4.24 20.84 0.11
N VAL A 18 5.31 20.23 0.60
CA VAL A 18 5.65 20.19 2.03
C VAL A 18 6.83 21.12 2.32
N ALA A 19 6.89 21.69 3.52
CA ALA A 19 7.94 22.61 3.92
C ALA A 19 9.36 22.01 3.81
N ALA A 20 9.49 20.69 3.95
CA ALA A 20 10.76 19.98 3.78
C ALA A 20 11.37 20.11 2.38
N GLN A 21 10.58 20.47 1.36
CA GLN A 21 11.08 20.65 -0.01
C GLN A 21 11.93 21.93 -0.17
N ASP A 22 11.79 22.91 0.71
CA ASP A 22 12.52 24.17 0.68
C ASP A 22 13.57 24.27 1.80
N ASN A 23 13.79 23.21 2.57
CA ASN A 23 14.65 23.19 3.74
C ASN A 23 15.70 22.05 3.68
N ALA A 24 16.57 22.00 4.67
CA ALA A 24 17.49 20.90 4.88
C ALA A 24 16.72 19.57 5.05
N PRO A 25 17.33 18.42 4.68
CA PRO A 25 16.69 17.11 4.81
C PRO A 25 16.16 16.88 6.22
N LEU A 26 14.89 16.51 6.32
CA LEU A 26 14.25 16.10 7.57
C LEU A 26 14.40 14.60 7.75
N ARG A 27 14.77 14.19 8.95
CA ARG A 27 14.92 12.77 9.30
C ARG A 27 13.62 12.20 9.85
N HIS A 28 13.20 11.08 9.28
CA HIS A 28 11.98 10.35 9.63
C HIS A 28 12.35 8.98 10.26
N PRO A 29 11.64 8.54 11.32
CA PRO A 29 11.87 7.21 11.91
C PRO A 29 11.64 6.09 10.90
N VAL A 30 10.55 6.15 10.14
CA VAL A 30 10.22 5.15 9.12
C VAL A 30 9.74 5.83 7.84
N VAL A 31 10.39 5.49 6.73
CA VAL A 31 9.94 5.88 5.38
C VAL A 31 9.58 4.63 4.59
N ILE A 32 8.39 4.61 4.02
CA ILE A 32 7.84 3.53 3.21
C ILE A 32 7.71 4.05 1.79
N VAL A 33 8.38 3.42 0.83
CA VAL A 33 8.25 3.77 -0.59
C VAL A 33 7.26 2.83 -1.26
N GLY A 34 6.15 3.40 -1.74
CA GLY A 34 5.05 2.71 -2.39
C GLY A 34 3.76 2.75 -1.56
N GLY A 35 2.75 3.48 -2.05
CA GLY A 35 1.40 3.63 -1.51
C GLY A 35 0.41 2.56 -2.00
N GLY A 36 0.90 1.36 -2.35
CA GLY A 36 0.08 0.21 -2.65
C GLY A 36 -0.44 -0.50 -1.39
N PRO A 37 -1.15 -1.64 -1.54
CA PRO A 37 -1.78 -2.35 -0.42
C PRO A 37 -0.83 -2.70 0.71
N ILE A 38 0.42 -3.02 0.40
CA ILE A 38 1.43 -3.44 1.38
C ILE A 38 1.95 -2.23 2.18
N GLY A 39 2.35 -1.15 1.47
CA GLY A 39 2.87 0.05 2.13
C GLY A 39 1.81 0.74 2.98
N LEU A 40 0.58 0.86 2.47
CA LEU A 40 -0.55 1.43 3.23
C LEU A 40 -0.88 0.60 4.48
N ALA A 41 -0.93 -0.74 4.36
CA ALA A 41 -1.20 -1.61 5.50
C ALA A 41 -0.09 -1.54 6.55
N LEU A 42 1.18 -1.46 6.12
CA LEU A 42 2.33 -1.30 7.03
C LEU A 42 2.28 0.05 7.75
N ALA A 43 2.05 1.14 7.01
CA ALA A 43 1.94 2.48 7.60
C ALA A 43 0.83 2.55 8.65
N LEU A 44 -0.33 1.96 8.34
CA LEU A 44 -1.46 1.89 9.28
C LEU A 44 -1.10 1.07 10.53
N ASP A 45 -0.46 -0.09 10.38
CA ASP A 45 -0.06 -0.93 11.51
C ASP A 45 0.96 -0.24 12.43
N LEU A 46 1.92 0.48 11.84
CA LEU A 46 2.90 1.27 12.59
C LEU A 46 2.24 2.45 13.31
N GLY A 47 1.40 3.21 12.62
CA GLY A 47 0.72 4.38 13.17
C GLY A 47 -0.24 4.02 14.31
N LEU A 48 -1.01 2.92 14.19
CA LEU A 48 -1.85 2.41 15.28
C LEU A 48 -1.07 2.01 16.53
N LYS A 49 0.24 1.78 16.41
CA LYS A 49 1.17 1.52 17.52
C LYS A 49 1.93 2.75 17.97
N GLY A 50 1.60 3.93 17.43
CA GLY A 50 2.26 5.19 17.76
C GLY A 50 3.63 5.39 17.11
N THR A 51 4.01 4.54 16.14
CA THR A 51 5.28 4.70 15.41
C THR A 51 5.06 5.62 14.21
N PRO A 52 5.80 6.75 14.11
CA PRO A 52 5.69 7.66 12.97
C PRO A 52 6.10 6.97 11.67
N ALA A 53 5.26 7.09 10.65
CA ALA A 53 5.51 6.50 9.33
C ALA A 53 5.16 7.50 8.23
N LEU A 54 6.11 7.69 7.30
CA LEU A 54 5.93 8.48 6.08
C LEU A 54 5.83 7.53 4.88
N VAL A 55 4.73 7.60 4.14
CA VAL A 55 4.57 6.89 2.86
C VAL A 55 4.85 7.85 1.70
N LEU A 56 5.70 7.44 0.77
CA LEU A 56 5.95 8.13 -0.49
C LEU A 56 5.37 7.29 -1.63
N ASP A 57 4.62 7.92 -2.52
CA ASP A 57 4.10 7.25 -3.72
C ASP A 57 4.30 8.13 -4.96
N ASP A 58 4.67 7.53 -6.08
CA ASP A 58 4.84 8.22 -7.36
C ASP A 58 3.51 8.63 -8.02
N HIS A 59 2.39 8.10 -7.53
CA HIS A 59 1.02 8.45 -7.90
C HIS A 59 0.34 9.28 -6.79
N ASP A 60 -0.89 9.70 -7.04
CA ASP A 60 -1.71 10.46 -6.09
C ASP A 60 -2.94 9.67 -5.59
N GLY A 61 -2.90 8.35 -5.74
CA GLY A 61 -3.97 7.46 -5.32
C GLY A 61 -3.95 6.10 -6.02
N ALA A 62 -5.05 5.37 -5.89
CA ALA A 62 -5.19 4.04 -6.46
C ALA A 62 -5.24 4.07 -7.99
N GLY A 63 -4.40 3.29 -8.66
CA GLY A 63 -4.31 3.21 -10.11
C GLY A 63 -5.54 2.58 -10.77
N LEU A 64 -5.81 2.95 -12.04
CA LEU A 64 -6.79 2.27 -12.87
C LEU A 64 -6.28 0.88 -13.29
N GLY A 65 -7.19 -0.07 -13.24
CA GLY A 65 -6.90 -1.47 -13.56
C GLY A 65 -6.59 -2.28 -12.31
N SER A 66 -7.17 -3.47 -12.23
CA SER A 66 -6.96 -4.36 -11.11
C SER A 66 -5.74 -5.22 -11.35
N LYS A 67 -4.75 -5.14 -10.47
CA LYS A 67 -3.61 -6.05 -10.43
C LYS A 67 -3.95 -7.32 -9.62
N ALA A 68 -4.82 -7.17 -8.61
CA ALA A 68 -5.36 -8.24 -7.80
C ALA A 68 -6.87 -8.11 -7.69
N ILE A 69 -7.57 -9.26 -7.63
CA ILE A 69 -9.02 -9.31 -7.49
C ILE A 69 -9.46 -10.27 -6.39
N CYS A 70 -8.69 -11.32 -6.12
CA CYS A 70 -8.99 -12.33 -5.10
C CYS A 70 -8.18 -12.05 -3.84
N PHE A 71 -8.86 -11.87 -2.71
CA PHE A 71 -8.23 -11.71 -1.41
C PHE A 71 -8.66 -12.83 -0.47
N ALA A 72 -7.65 -13.54 0.04
CA ALA A 72 -7.86 -14.68 0.91
C ALA A 72 -8.16 -14.24 2.35
N LYS A 73 -8.74 -15.15 3.13
CA LYS A 73 -9.07 -14.97 4.55
C LYS A 73 -7.92 -14.34 5.35
N ARG A 74 -6.67 -14.78 5.14
CA ARG A 74 -5.51 -14.23 5.87
C ARG A 74 -5.32 -12.74 5.63
N THR A 75 -5.51 -12.27 4.39
CA THR A 75 -5.46 -10.84 4.04
C THR A 75 -6.59 -10.08 4.74
N LEU A 76 -7.79 -10.65 4.77
CA LEU A 76 -8.94 -10.06 5.46
C LEU A 76 -8.76 -10.04 6.97
N ASP A 77 -8.12 -11.04 7.57
CA ASP A 77 -7.78 -11.06 9.00
C ASP A 77 -6.78 -9.95 9.37
N ILE A 78 -5.79 -9.70 8.49
CA ILE A 78 -4.88 -8.56 8.64
C ILE A 78 -5.64 -7.23 8.51
N ALA A 79 -6.45 -7.07 7.45
CA ALA A 79 -7.26 -5.88 7.25
C ALA A 79 -8.26 -5.66 8.41
N ASN A 80 -8.77 -6.74 9.03
CA ASN A 80 -9.63 -6.65 10.21
C ASN A 80 -8.89 -6.07 11.42
N ARG A 81 -7.67 -6.51 11.67
CA ARG A 81 -6.82 -5.96 12.73
C ARG A 81 -6.53 -4.48 12.52
N LEU A 82 -6.49 -4.04 11.27
CA LEU A 82 -6.28 -2.66 10.84
C LEU A 82 -7.57 -1.83 10.74
N GLY A 83 -8.74 -2.42 11.03
CA GLY A 83 -10.03 -1.72 10.98
C GLY A 83 -10.64 -1.56 9.59
N ALA A 84 -10.04 -2.15 8.53
CA ALA A 84 -10.46 -1.94 7.14
C ALA A 84 -11.30 -3.08 6.54
N SER A 85 -11.38 -4.27 7.18
CA SER A 85 -11.94 -5.47 6.54
C SER A 85 -13.45 -5.41 6.28
N GLN A 86 -14.22 -4.77 7.14
CA GLN A 86 -15.69 -4.76 7.00
C GLN A 86 -16.12 -4.12 5.68
N ALA A 87 -15.58 -2.94 5.36
CA ALA A 87 -15.86 -2.25 4.09
C ALA A 87 -15.43 -3.08 2.87
N MET A 88 -14.33 -3.84 2.99
CA MET A 88 -13.87 -4.74 1.93
C MET A 88 -14.85 -5.90 1.71
N VAL A 89 -15.33 -6.52 2.80
CA VAL A 89 -16.27 -7.65 2.73
C VAL A 89 -17.63 -7.18 2.22
N ASP A 90 -18.11 -6.02 2.68
CA ASP A 90 -19.42 -5.46 2.25
C ASP A 90 -19.42 -5.10 0.75
N LYS A 91 -18.29 -4.66 0.22
CA LYS A 91 -18.15 -4.31 -1.20
C LYS A 91 -17.85 -5.51 -2.08
N GLY A 92 -17.07 -6.47 -1.59
CA GLY A 92 -16.56 -7.60 -2.36
C GLY A 92 -17.62 -8.69 -2.57
N VAL A 93 -17.36 -9.55 -3.53
CA VAL A 93 -18.17 -10.77 -3.74
C VAL A 93 -17.53 -11.90 -2.94
N VAL A 94 -18.23 -12.34 -1.91
CA VAL A 94 -17.79 -13.44 -1.02
C VAL A 94 -18.02 -14.79 -1.69
N TRP A 95 -17.05 -15.68 -1.60
CA TRP A 95 -17.18 -17.06 -2.02
C TRP A 95 -16.25 -17.99 -1.23
N ASN A 96 -16.64 -19.26 -1.11
CA ASN A 96 -15.86 -20.30 -0.47
C ASN A 96 -15.88 -21.63 -1.24
N VAL A 97 -16.81 -21.79 -2.17
CA VAL A 97 -16.89 -23.00 -3.00
C VAL A 97 -16.38 -22.72 -4.40
N GLY A 98 -15.33 -23.42 -4.79
CA GLY A 98 -14.79 -23.40 -6.14
C GLY A 98 -15.24 -24.64 -6.92
N LYS A 99 -15.39 -24.49 -8.25
CA LYS A 99 -15.74 -25.57 -9.17
C LYS A 99 -14.73 -25.59 -10.31
N VAL A 100 -14.25 -26.78 -10.65
CA VAL A 100 -13.31 -26.98 -11.76
C VAL A 100 -14.00 -27.74 -12.85
N PHE A 101 -13.88 -27.24 -14.08
CA PHE A 101 -14.48 -27.84 -15.27
C PHE A 101 -13.39 -28.18 -16.29
N HIS A 102 -13.60 -29.25 -17.03
CA HIS A 102 -12.89 -29.56 -18.28
C HIS A 102 -13.95 -29.58 -19.40
N ALA A 103 -13.87 -28.65 -20.33
CA ALA A 103 -14.97 -28.32 -21.24
C ALA A 103 -16.28 -28.14 -20.45
N ASP A 104 -17.35 -28.86 -20.79
CA ASP A 104 -18.66 -28.77 -20.13
C ASP A 104 -18.82 -29.73 -18.94
N HIS A 105 -17.81 -30.53 -18.63
CA HIS A 105 -17.85 -31.52 -17.55
C HIS A 105 -17.23 -30.96 -16.27
N LYS A 106 -18.01 -30.93 -15.18
CA LYS A 106 -17.47 -30.63 -13.85
C LYS A 106 -16.57 -31.78 -13.39
N VAL A 107 -15.28 -31.47 -13.13
CA VAL A 107 -14.29 -32.48 -12.69
C VAL A 107 -14.35 -32.64 -11.18
N PHE A 108 -14.33 -31.52 -10.43
CA PHE A 108 -14.50 -31.52 -8.98
C PHE A 108 -14.96 -30.15 -8.47
N ASP A 109 -15.37 -30.12 -7.23
CA ASP A 109 -15.56 -28.91 -6.45
C ASP A 109 -14.79 -29.00 -5.13
N PHE A 110 -14.57 -27.85 -4.51
CA PHE A 110 -13.88 -27.75 -3.23
C PHE A 110 -14.49 -26.63 -2.38
N ASN A 111 -14.47 -26.82 -1.07
CA ASN A 111 -14.86 -25.81 -0.10
C ASN A 111 -13.61 -25.36 0.66
N LEU A 112 -13.29 -24.07 0.57
CA LEU A 112 -12.12 -23.47 1.21
C LEU A 112 -12.32 -23.19 2.70
N GLN A 113 -13.55 -23.23 3.18
CA GLN A 113 -13.92 -22.95 4.56
C GLN A 113 -15.12 -23.80 4.96
N PRO A 114 -14.90 -25.11 5.18
CA PRO A 114 -16.01 -26.03 5.51
C PRO A 114 -16.55 -25.81 6.93
N GLU A 115 -15.72 -25.26 7.84
CA GLU A 115 -16.13 -25.00 9.23
C GLU A 115 -16.90 -23.68 9.33
N ALA A 116 -17.81 -23.61 10.31
CA ALA A 116 -18.57 -22.41 10.66
C ALA A 116 -17.84 -21.55 11.71
N GLY A 117 -18.32 -20.33 11.93
CA GLY A 117 -17.87 -19.47 13.03
C GLY A 117 -16.64 -18.59 12.71
N HIS A 118 -16.14 -18.59 11.48
CA HIS A 118 -15.11 -17.65 11.07
C HIS A 118 -15.67 -16.24 10.92
N ARG A 119 -14.92 -15.24 11.38
CA ARG A 119 -15.27 -13.82 11.24
C ARG A 119 -15.21 -13.38 9.78
N ASN A 120 -14.16 -13.76 9.06
CA ASN A 120 -13.93 -13.40 7.67
C ASN A 120 -14.20 -14.59 6.75
N PRO A 121 -14.71 -14.36 5.52
CA PRO A 121 -14.91 -15.40 4.52
C PRO A 121 -13.56 -15.97 4.03
N ALA A 122 -13.60 -17.14 3.39
CA ALA A 122 -12.42 -17.76 2.79
C ALA A 122 -11.78 -16.86 1.73
N PHE A 123 -12.60 -16.28 0.86
CA PHE A 123 -12.21 -15.37 -0.21
C PHE A 123 -13.25 -14.30 -0.47
N ILE A 124 -12.77 -13.15 -0.92
CA ILE A 124 -13.58 -12.14 -1.60
C ILE A 124 -12.96 -11.81 -2.96
N ASN A 125 -13.82 -11.52 -3.94
CA ASN A 125 -13.40 -10.83 -5.16
C ASN A 125 -13.66 -9.33 -4.96
N LEU A 126 -12.59 -8.55 -4.91
CA LEU A 126 -12.62 -7.11 -4.75
C LEU A 126 -11.54 -6.50 -5.63
N GLN A 127 -11.86 -5.50 -6.43
CA GLN A 127 -10.85 -4.80 -7.21
C GLN A 127 -9.84 -4.09 -6.30
N GLN A 128 -8.56 -4.20 -6.60
CA GLN A 128 -7.46 -3.64 -5.80
C GLN A 128 -7.63 -2.14 -5.46
N PRO A 129 -8.12 -1.26 -6.36
CA PRO A 129 -8.35 0.15 -6.02
C PRO A 129 -9.28 0.37 -4.84
N TYR A 130 -10.31 -0.48 -4.66
CA TYR A 130 -11.18 -0.42 -3.48
C TYR A 130 -10.45 -0.90 -2.21
N PHE A 131 -9.60 -1.91 -2.34
CA PHE A 131 -8.76 -2.38 -1.23
C PHE A 131 -7.86 -1.26 -0.72
N GLU A 132 -7.15 -0.57 -1.63
CA GLU A 132 -6.29 0.58 -1.33
C GLU A 132 -7.10 1.72 -0.71
N LYS A 133 -8.26 2.05 -1.31
CA LYS A 133 -9.15 3.09 -0.78
C LYS A 133 -9.54 2.83 0.67
N TYR A 134 -9.97 1.62 1.01
CA TYR A 134 -10.39 1.29 2.38
C TYR A 134 -9.23 1.31 3.38
N LEU A 135 -8.01 1.02 2.95
CA LEU A 135 -6.82 1.23 3.79
C LEU A 135 -6.57 2.73 4.03
N VAL A 136 -6.69 3.57 3.01
CA VAL A 136 -6.54 5.02 3.16
C VAL A 136 -7.65 5.61 4.04
N ASP A 137 -8.90 5.17 3.87
CA ASP A 137 -10.01 5.59 4.74
C ASP A 137 -9.71 5.23 6.22
N ALA A 138 -9.15 4.04 6.48
CA ALA A 138 -8.73 3.64 7.82
C ALA A 138 -7.53 4.44 8.34
N ILE A 139 -6.58 4.81 7.46
CA ILE A 139 -5.47 5.71 7.83
C ILE A 139 -6.01 7.08 8.22
N HIS A 140 -6.93 7.66 7.45
CA HIS A 140 -7.54 8.95 7.79
C HIS A 140 -8.28 8.93 9.13
N ALA A 141 -9.00 7.83 9.42
CA ALA A 141 -9.63 7.65 10.72
C ALA A 141 -8.58 7.58 11.85
N ALA A 142 -7.52 6.79 11.66
CA ALA A 142 -6.43 6.70 12.63
C ALA A 142 -5.70 8.04 12.85
N GLN A 143 -5.48 8.82 11.78
CA GLN A 143 -4.92 10.17 11.85
C GLN A 143 -5.79 11.12 12.66
N ALA A 144 -7.12 11.04 12.52
CA ALA A 144 -8.07 11.82 13.33
C ALA A 144 -7.96 11.49 14.83
N ASP A 145 -7.59 10.24 15.15
CA ASP A 145 -7.32 9.76 16.52
C ASP A 145 -5.85 9.99 16.96
N GLY A 146 -5.05 10.71 16.14
CA GLY A 146 -3.68 11.11 16.49
C GLY A 146 -2.58 10.14 16.03
N ALA A 147 -2.88 9.15 15.19
CA ALA A 147 -1.84 8.26 14.65
C ALA A 147 -0.85 9.05 13.77
N PRO A 148 0.47 8.93 14.00
CA PRO A 148 1.49 9.72 13.31
C PRO A 148 1.83 9.13 11.93
N ILE A 149 0.87 9.15 11.01
CA ILE A 149 1.04 8.67 9.63
C ILE A 149 0.98 9.87 8.70
N GLU A 150 1.87 9.91 7.72
CA GLU A 150 1.83 10.88 6.61
C GLU A 150 1.89 10.13 5.28
N ILE A 151 1.10 10.56 4.30
CA ILE A 151 1.16 10.04 2.93
C ILE A 151 1.42 11.20 1.99
N ARG A 152 2.46 11.08 1.15
CA ARG A 152 2.82 12.06 0.14
C ARG A 152 2.65 11.45 -1.26
N GLY A 153 1.61 11.87 -1.97
CA GLY A 153 1.40 11.50 -3.36
C GLY A 153 2.29 12.30 -4.30
N ARG A 154 2.62 11.73 -5.46
CA ARG A 154 3.51 12.28 -6.49
C ARG A 154 4.91 12.65 -5.93
N ASN A 155 5.38 11.82 -5.02
CA ASN A 155 6.70 11.86 -4.43
C ASN A 155 7.45 10.59 -4.85
N CYS A 156 8.22 10.68 -5.94
CA CYS A 156 8.93 9.57 -6.55
C CYS A 156 10.35 9.45 -5.99
N ALA A 157 10.68 8.34 -5.35
CA ALA A 157 12.05 8.06 -4.92
C ALA A 157 12.93 7.79 -6.15
N THR A 158 14.00 8.56 -6.31
CA THR A 158 14.87 8.52 -7.52
C THR A 158 16.32 8.22 -7.24
N ALA A 159 16.80 8.42 -6.00
CA ALA A 159 18.15 8.03 -5.59
C ALA A 159 18.16 7.66 -4.10
N LEU A 160 19.10 6.78 -3.74
CA LEU A 160 19.31 6.29 -2.38
C LEU A 160 20.78 6.32 -2.05
N GLU A 161 21.14 6.87 -0.89
CA GLU A 161 22.45 6.80 -0.28
C GLU A 161 22.35 6.18 1.11
N ASN A 162 23.07 5.09 1.36
CA ASN A 162 23.06 4.38 2.64
C ASN A 162 24.28 4.78 3.47
N HIS A 163 24.05 5.33 4.68
CA HIS A 163 25.09 5.77 5.61
C HIS A 163 25.31 4.78 6.77
N GLY A 164 24.73 3.58 6.70
CA GLY A 164 24.86 2.52 7.71
C GLY A 164 23.84 2.65 8.85
N THR A 165 23.71 3.82 9.47
CA THR A 165 22.74 4.06 10.57
C THR A 165 21.47 4.78 10.11
N TYR A 166 21.46 5.31 8.92
CA TYR A 166 20.31 5.94 8.26
C TYR A 166 20.54 5.93 6.74
N SER A 167 19.53 6.29 5.99
CA SER A 167 19.60 6.46 4.55
C SER A 167 19.12 7.84 4.14
N THR A 168 19.76 8.44 3.12
CA THR A 168 19.25 9.64 2.44
C THR A 168 18.56 9.24 1.16
N LEU A 169 17.33 9.73 0.97
CA LEU A 169 16.50 9.49 -0.21
C LEU A 169 16.33 10.80 -0.98
N THR A 170 16.59 10.77 -2.28
CA THR A 170 16.20 11.86 -3.19
C THR A 170 14.81 11.55 -3.75
N VAL A 171 13.93 12.54 -3.68
CA VAL A 171 12.53 12.41 -4.05
C VAL A 171 12.17 13.48 -5.08
N ASP A 172 11.74 13.06 -6.26
CA ASP A 172 11.23 13.95 -7.30
C ASP A 172 9.75 14.26 -7.08
N THR A 173 9.39 15.53 -7.26
CA THR A 173 8.01 16.02 -7.14
C THR A 173 7.66 16.97 -8.28
N PRO A 174 6.38 17.36 -8.45
CA PRO A 174 6.00 18.40 -9.42
C PRO A 174 6.69 19.75 -9.23
N ASP A 175 7.10 20.09 -8.01
CA ASP A 175 7.78 21.35 -7.67
C ASP A 175 9.31 21.22 -7.61
N GLY A 176 9.85 20.08 -8.07
CA GLY A 176 11.28 19.79 -8.08
C GLY A 176 11.70 18.76 -7.03
N PRO A 177 12.97 18.35 -7.08
CA PRO A 177 13.50 17.35 -6.17
C PRO A 177 13.79 17.93 -4.78
N TYR A 178 13.71 17.06 -3.77
CA TYR A 178 14.20 17.34 -2.43
C TYR A 178 14.80 16.08 -1.81
N GLN A 179 15.45 16.23 -0.65
CA GLN A 179 16.01 15.11 0.08
C GLN A 179 15.33 14.94 1.44
N LEU A 180 15.27 13.70 1.91
CA LEU A 180 14.91 13.35 3.26
C LEU A 180 15.80 12.23 3.78
N GLU A 181 15.83 12.07 5.10
CA GLU A 181 16.56 10.99 5.76
C GLU A 181 15.58 10.01 6.43
N ALA A 182 15.98 8.75 6.51
CA ALA A 182 15.20 7.68 7.14
C ALA A 182 16.07 6.84 8.06
N ASP A 183 15.61 6.58 9.30
CA ASP A 183 16.22 5.57 10.15
C ASP A 183 15.97 4.17 9.60
N TYR A 184 14.73 3.92 9.16
CA TYR A 184 14.31 2.70 8.49
C TYR A 184 13.66 3.05 7.15
N LEU A 185 14.21 2.52 6.07
CA LEU A 185 13.68 2.66 4.72
C LEU A 185 13.12 1.32 4.25
N ILE A 186 11.84 1.29 3.86
CA ILE A 186 11.13 0.07 3.51
C ILE A 186 10.59 0.15 2.08
N ALA A 187 11.06 -0.77 1.22
CA ALA A 187 10.61 -0.88 -0.16
C ALA A 187 9.27 -1.61 -0.24
N CYS A 188 8.22 -0.89 -0.65
CA CYS A 188 6.89 -1.41 -0.95
C CYS A 188 6.42 -1.03 -2.36
N ASP A 189 7.34 -0.65 -3.24
CA ASP A 189 7.17 -0.11 -4.59
C ASP A 189 6.89 -1.17 -5.67
N GLY A 190 6.63 -2.40 -5.24
CA GLY A 190 6.07 -3.47 -6.06
C GLY A 190 7.09 -4.33 -6.79
N ALA A 191 6.60 -5.12 -7.75
CA ALA A 191 7.40 -6.15 -8.43
C ALA A 191 8.55 -5.57 -9.27
N ARG A 192 8.39 -4.35 -9.77
CA ARG A 192 9.40 -3.61 -10.55
C ARG A 192 10.10 -2.54 -9.72
N SER A 193 10.38 -2.83 -8.48
CA SER A 193 10.93 -1.93 -7.48
C SER A 193 12.22 -1.24 -7.95
N PRO A 194 12.21 0.08 -8.23
CA PRO A 194 13.42 0.83 -8.45
C PRO A 194 14.28 0.89 -7.17
N LEU A 195 13.63 0.92 -6.00
CA LEU A 195 14.34 0.98 -4.72
C LEU A 195 15.17 -0.28 -4.47
N ARG A 196 14.66 -1.47 -4.83
CA ARG A 196 15.45 -2.72 -4.80
C ARG A 196 16.72 -2.60 -5.63
N ASP A 197 16.60 -2.05 -6.85
CA ASP A 197 17.75 -1.89 -7.75
C ASP A 197 18.76 -0.87 -7.20
N MET A 198 18.28 0.23 -6.56
CA MET A 198 19.14 1.20 -5.86
C MET A 198 19.83 0.58 -4.64
N MET A 199 19.25 -0.42 -4.00
CA MET A 199 19.87 -1.21 -2.92
C MET A 199 20.90 -2.23 -3.44
N GLY A 200 21.05 -2.39 -4.74
CA GLY A 200 21.93 -3.40 -5.35
C GLY A 200 21.40 -4.84 -5.22
N LEU A 201 20.10 -5.00 -4.99
CA LEU A 201 19.46 -6.30 -4.82
C LEU A 201 18.86 -6.78 -6.15
N THR A 202 18.99 -8.08 -6.43
CA THR A 202 18.42 -8.75 -7.60
C THR A 202 17.56 -9.93 -7.17
N PHE A 203 16.70 -10.40 -8.07
CA PHE A 203 16.09 -11.72 -7.95
C PHE A 203 17.01 -12.78 -8.54
N ASP A 204 17.04 -13.94 -7.93
CA ASP A 204 17.67 -15.16 -8.48
C ASP A 204 16.79 -15.79 -9.56
#